data_df924972ad66232911f902e92ce61389
#
_entry.id   df924972ad66232911f902e92ce61389
#
_cell.length_a   1.000
_cell.length_b   1.000
_cell.length_c   1.000
_cell.angle_alpha   90.00
_cell.angle_beta   90.00
_cell.angle_gamma   90.00
#
_symmetry.space_group_name_H-M   'P 1'
#
loop_
_entity.id
_entity.type
_entity.pdbx_description
1 polymer ?
#
loop_
_entity_poly.entity_id
_entity_poly.type
_entity_poly.pdbx_seq_one_letter_code
_entity_poly.pdbx_strand_id
1 'polypeptide(L)'
;VEGFQKTHNVKKYLGRMFLFALISEVPFDLAFSGKAWYPAYQNVFFTLLLGLLVIAGLHLVEQHFVGTTVGKTILRVGLNAVIILTGCVLALVLKTDYDFKGILAITVLYLFRNRKKAQMWAGVIIFLLMDSLEMFAALSFILIWFYNGTRGRQNKYFFYFFYPAHLLLLWLVCVAMGIAGIPAI
;
A
#
# COMPACT_ATOMS: atom_id res chain seq x y z
N VAL A 1 -0.25 -6.10 -4.32
CA VAL A 1 -1.12 -7.18 -4.86
C VAL A 1 -0.26 -8.36 -5.32
N GLU A 2 0.68 -8.17 -6.25
CA GLU A 2 1.59 -9.24 -6.74
C GLU A 2 2.35 -9.93 -5.61
N GLY A 3 2.87 -9.17 -4.64
CA GLY A 3 3.55 -9.74 -3.47
C GLY A 3 2.65 -10.65 -2.63
N PHE A 4 1.36 -10.32 -2.52
CA PHE A 4 0.38 -11.17 -1.84
C PHE A 4 0.12 -12.46 -2.61
N GLN A 5 -0.09 -12.39 -3.93
CA GLN A 5 -0.35 -13.56 -4.77
C GLN A 5 0.83 -14.55 -4.82
N LYS A 6 2.06 -14.03 -4.73
CA LYS A 6 3.30 -14.83 -4.82
C LYS A 6 3.87 -15.24 -3.46
N THR A 7 3.23 -14.89 -2.35
CA THR A 7 3.73 -15.27 -1.03
C THR A 7 3.17 -16.63 -0.60
N HIS A 8 4.05 -17.52 -0.09
CA HIS A 8 3.62 -18.78 0.52
C HIS A 8 3.13 -18.61 1.95
N ASN A 9 3.48 -17.50 2.62
CA ASN A 9 3.13 -17.27 4.01
C ASN A 9 2.75 -15.81 4.27
N VAL A 10 1.44 -15.56 4.24
CA VAL A 10 0.86 -14.23 4.44
C VAL A 10 1.20 -13.67 5.83
N LYS A 11 1.19 -14.51 6.88
CA LYS A 11 1.51 -14.07 8.25
C LYS A 11 2.94 -13.55 8.35
N LYS A 12 3.92 -14.26 7.76
CA LYS A 12 5.31 -13.79 7.70
C LYS A 12 5.46 -12.53 6.85
N TYR A 13 4.64 -12.36 5.82
CA TYR A 13 4.63 -11.15 4.99
C TYR A 13 4.09 -9.95 5.76
N LEU A 14 2.96 -10.10 6.45
CA LEU A 14 2.39 -9.09 7.35
C LEU A 14 3.38 -8.69 8.45
N GLY A 15 4.02 -9.66 9.12
CA GLY A 15 5.01 -9.37 10.16
C GLY A 15 6.21 -8.58 9.65
N ARG A 16 6.71 -8.88 8.45
CA ARG A 16 7.79 -8.06 7.84
C ARG A 16 7.30 -6.65 7.51
N MET A 17 6.11 -6.52 6.92
CA MET A 17 5.54 -5.23 6.57
C MET A 17 5.37 -4.35 7.81
N PHE A 18 4.85 -4.91 8.90
CA PHE A 18 4.71 -4.23 10.18
C PHE A 18 6.05 -3.82 10.77
N LEU A 19 7.05 -4.72 10.78
CA LEU A 19 8.39 -4.41 11.26
C LEU A 19 9.01 -3.24 10.51
N PHE A 20 8.90 -3.24 9.17
CA PHE A 20 9.45 -2.15 8.37
C PHE A 20 8.61 -0.86 8.45
N ALA A 21 7.31 -0.94 8.74
CA ALA A 21 6.51 0.22 9.10
C ALA A 21 7.10 0.93 10.33
N LEU A 22 7.41 0.16 11.39
CA LEU A 22 8.02 0.71 12.62
C LEU A 22 9.44 1.25 12.38
N ILE A 23 10.28 0.52 11.65
CA ILE A 23 11.65 0.96 11.34
C ILE A 23 11.66 2.25 10.51
N SER A 24 10.70 2.40 9.61
CA SER A 24 10.63 3.54 8.70
C SER A 24 10.06 4.79 9.32
N GLU A 25 9.46 4.70 10.52
CA GLU A 25 8.80 5.83 11.19
C GLU A 25 9.80 6.95 11.50
N VAL A 26 10.94 6.61 12.12
CA VAL A 26 11.96 7.61 12.47
C VAL A 26 12.52 8.31 11.23
N PRO A 27 13.00 7.62 10.16
CA PRO A 27 13.41 8.27 8.92
C PRO A 27 12.33 9.13 8.26
N PHE A 28 11.08 8.66 8.31
CA PHE A 28 9.94 9.38 7.76
C PHE A 28 9.65 10.67 8.54
N ASP A 29 9.57 10.57 9.86
CA ASP A 29 9.33 11.72 10.74
C ASP A 29 10.45 12.77 10.60
N LEU A 30 11.71 12.35 10.55
CA LEU A 30 12.84 13.26 10.32
C LEU A 30 12.72 13.96 8.96
N ALA A 31 12.38 13.22 7.90
CA ALA A 31 12.32 13.77 6.54
C ALA A 31 11.16 14.77 6.37
N PHE A 32 10.00 14.51 6.98
CA PHE A 32 8.78 15.29 6.74
C PHE A 32 8.45 16.29 7.86
N SER A 33 8.81 16.01 9.11
CA SER A 33 8.51 16.91 10.24
C SER A 33 9.74 17.53 10.88
N GLY A 34 10.96 17.08 10.52
CA GLY A 34 12.20 17.48 11.18
C GLY A 34 12.33 16.98 12.62
N LYS A 35 11.45 16.11 13.08
CA LYS A 35 11.42 15.53 14.43
C LYS A 35 11.65 14.04 14.35
N ALA A 36 12.34 13.45 15.34
CA ALA A 36 12.56 12.01 15.39
C ALA A 36 11.28 11.19 15.73
N TRP A 37 10.24 11.87 16.23
CA TRP A 37 8.96 11.29 16.60
C TRP A 37 7.83 12.28 16.33
N TYR A 38 6.93 11.92 15.40
CA TYR A 38 5.77 12.73 15.02
C TYR A 38 4.54 11.85 14.74
N PRO A 39 3.82 11.39 15.77
CA PRO A 39 2.75 10.39 15.63
C PRO A 39 1.50 10.90 14.92
N ALA A 40 1.47 12.15 14.46
CA ALA A 40 0.32 12.72 13.80
C ALA A 40 0.14 12.26 12.34
N TYR A 41 1.16 11.63 11.75
CA TYR A 41 1.14 11.18 10.36
C TYR A 41 2.04 9.94 10.21
N GLN A 42 1.54 8.89 9.59
CA GLN A 42 2.21 7.59 9.52
C GLN A 42 2.74 7.29 8.12
N ASN A 43 3.90 6.66 8.02
CA ASN A 43 4.56 6.34 6.77
C ASN A 43 3.78 5.35 5.88
N VAL A 44 4.15 5.27 4.59
CA VAL A 44 3.50 4.45 3.55
C VAL A 44 3.39 2.96 3.89
N PHE A 45 4.32 2.40 4.68
CA PHE A 45 4.23 0.99 5.05
C PHE A 45 3.00 0.67 5.90
N PHE A 46 2.46 1.62 6.67
CA PHE A 46 1.19 1.44 7.37
C PHE A 46 0.02 1.36 6.39
N THR A 47 -0.01 2.20 5.35
CA THR A 47 -1.01 2.08 4.26
C THR A 47 -0.91 0.71 3.58
N LEU A 48 0.31 0.28 3.24
CA LEU A 48 0.55 -1.01 2.59
C LEU A 48 0.17 -2.19 3.50
N LEU A 49 0.43 -2.09 4.81
CA LEU A 49 0.04 -3.09 5.81
C LEU A 49 -1.47 -3.23 5.91
N LEU A 50 -2.19 -2.10 6.05
CA LEU A 50 -3.65 -2.08 6.10
C LEU A 50 -4.25 -2.62 4.79
N GLY A 51 -3.75 -2.19 3.64
CA GLY A 51 -4.15 -2.71 2.34
C GLY A 51 -3.91 -4.23 2.21
N LEU A 52 -2.79 -4.73 2.73
CA LEU A 52 -2.49 -6.16 2.76
C LEU A 52 -3.45 -6.93 3.68
N LEU A 53 -3.84 -6.36 4.82
CA LEU A 53 -4.85 -6.94 5.72
C LEU A 53 -6.22 -7.00 5.04
N VAL A 54 -6.61 -5.92 4.35
CA VAL A 54 -7.87 -5.87 3.59
C VAL A 54 -7.90 -6.97 2.52
N ILE A 55 -6.89 -7.05 1.65
CA ILE A 55 -6.89 -8.08 0.59
C ILE A 55 -6.76 -9.50 1.15
N ALA A 56 -6.10 -9.70 2.29
CA ALA A 56 -6.09 -10.98 2.99
C ALA A 56 -7.50 -11.36 3.50
N GLY A 57 -8.23 -10.40 4.08
CA GLY A 57 -9.61 -10.59 4.50
C GLY A 57 -10.54 -10.92 3.33
N LEU A 58 -10.44 -10.17 2.22
CA LEU A 58 -11.20 -10.45 0.99
C LEU A 58 -10.93 -11.85 0.45
N HIS A 59 -9.65 -12.27 0.47
CA HIS A 59 -9.25 -13.62 0.05
C HIS A 59 -9.86 -14.71 0.93
N LEU A 60 -9.88 -14.53 2.25
CA LEU A 60 -10.53 -15.45 3.17
C LEU A 60 -12.03 -15.56 2.91
N VAL A 61 -12.71 -14.45 2.67
CA VAL A 61 -14.14 -14.45 2.32
C VAL A 61 -14.37 -15.19 0.99
N GLU A 62 -13.52 -14.99 -0.02
CA GLU A 62 -13.60 -15.73 -1.28
C GLU A 62 -13.46 -17.24 -1.07
N GLN A 63 -12.57 -17.69 -0.18
CA GLN A 63 -12.35 -19.11 0.11
C GLN A 63 -13.49 -19.76 0.90
N HIS A 64 -14.08 -19.05 1.86
CA HIS A 64 -15.12 -19.61 2.73
C HIS A 64 -16.53 -19.59 2.11
N PHE A 65 -16.82 -18.59 1.28
CA PHE A 65 -18.13 -18.42 0.67
C PHE A 65 -18.13 -18.84 -0.81
N VAL A 66 -17.71 -20.08 -1.08
CA VAL A 66 -17.76 -20.67 -2.41
C VAL A 66 -19.21 -21.08 -2.73
N GLY A 67 -19.74 -20.64 -3.87
CA GLY A 67 -21.07 -20.99 -4.38
C GLY A 67 -21.84 -19.79 -4.94
N THR A 68 -22.84 -20.08 -5.76
CA THR A 68 -23.62 -19.10 -6.52
C THR A 68 -25.01 -18.83 -5.94
N THR A 69 -25.33 -19.39 -4.77
CA THR A 69 -26.61 -19.12 -4.11
C THR A 69 -26.74 -17.64 -3.78
N VAL A 70 -27.87 -17.02 -4.10
CA VAL A 70 -28.14 -15.60 -3.90
C VAL A 70 -27.78 -15.13 -2.48
N GLY A 71 -28.23 -15.88 -1.45
CA GLY A 71 -27.89 -15.54 -0.05
C GLY A 71 -26.40 -15.52 0.25
N LYS A 72 -25.63 -16.50 -0.25
CA LYS A 72 -24.16 -16.51 -0.09
C LYS A 72 -23.49 -15.36 -0.83
N THR A 73 -24.02 -14.98 -2.00
CA THR A 73 -23.50 -13.85 -2.77
C THR A 73 -23.72 -12.53 -2.03
N ILE A 74 -24.93 -12.30 -1.50
CA ILE A 74 -25.25 -11.10 -0.71
C ILE A 74 -24.33 -11.02 0.52
N LEU A 75 -24.19 -12.13 1.27
CA LEU A 75 -23.33 -12.18 2.45
C LEU A 75 -21.88 -11.90 2.11
N ARG A 76 -21.35 -12.48 1.02
CA ARG A 76 -19.98 -12.23 0.54
C ARG A 76 -19.76 -10.76 0.18
N VAL A 77 -20.70 -10.14 -0.56
CA VAL A 77 -20.61 -8.72 -0.91
C VAL A 77 -20.66 -7.85 0.34
N GLY A 78 -21.57 -8.14 1.28
CA GLY A 78 -21.67 -7.43 2.54
C GLY A 78 -20.40 -7.51 3.39
N LEU A 79 -19.83 -8.72 3.56
CA LEU A 79 -18.57 -8.91 4.29
C LEU A 79 -17.41 -8.20 3.61
N ASN A 80 -17.29 -8.27 2.29
CA ASN A 80 -16.26 -7.56 1.55
C ASN A 80 -16.37 -6.04 1.75
N ALA A 81 -17.60 -5.49 1.68
CA ALA A 81 -17.83 -4.07 1.94
C ALA A 81 -17.42 -3.67 3.35
N VAL A 82 -17.77 -4.45 4.37
CA VAL A 82 -17.36 -4.19 5.77
C VAL A 82 -15.84 -4.21 5.90
N ILE A 83 -15.14 -5.19 5.34
CA ILE A 83 -13.67 -5.29 5.39
C ILE A 83 -13.02 -4.06 4.74
N ILE A 84 -13.49 -3.65 3.57
CA ILE A 84 -12.96 -2.48 2.85
C ILE A 84 -13.21 -1.21 3.65
N LEU A 85 -14.42 -0.99 4.13
CA LEU A 85 -14.77 0.18 4.93
C LEU A 85 -13.95 0.25 6.22
N THR A 86 -13.78 -0.86 6.92
CA THR A 86 -12.93 -0.93 8.11
C THR A 86 -11.49 -0.53 7.79
N GLY A 87 -10.92 -1.05 6.69
CA GLY A 87 -9.58 -0.66 6.24
C GLY A 87 -9.47 0.82 5.93
N CYS A 88 -10.46 1.40 5.23
CA CYS A 88 -10.49 2.84 4.92
C CYS A 88 -10.60 3.70 6.19
N VAL A 89 -11.48 3.34 7.13
CA VAL A 89 -11.64 4.05 8.41
C VAL A 89 -10.35 3.99 9.22
N LEU A 90 -9.71 2.81 9.31
CA LEU A 90 -8.44 2.67 10.02
C LEU A 90 -7.34 3.51 9.38
N ALA A 91 -7.26 3.60 8.06
CA ALA A 91 -6.29 4.43 7.36
C ALA A 91 -6.48 5.92 7.68
N LEU A 92 -7.73 6.40 7.73
CA LEU A 92 -8.07 7.77 8.12
C LEU A 92 -7.74 8.05 9.59
N VAL A 93 -8.12 7.16 10.50
CA VAL A 93 -7.90 7.33 11.95
C VAL A 93 -6.41 7.35 12.28
N LEU A 94 -5.64 6.46 11.65
CA LEU A 94 -4.19 6.38 11.83
C LEU A 94 -3.44 7.44 11.03
N LYS A 95 -4.13 8.18 10.16
CA LYS A 95 -3.53 9.21 9.28
C LYS A 95 -2.34 8.64 8.50
N THR A 96 -2.57 7.54 7.80
CA THR A 96 -1.53 6.92 6.98
C THR A 96 -1.31 7.70 5.69
N ASP A 97 -0.10 7.64 5.12
CA ASP A 97 0.41 8.46 4.02
C ASP A 97 -0.55 8.59 2.81
N TYR A 98 -1.20 7.51 2.41
CA TYR A 98 -2.18 7.52 1.31
C TYR A 98 -3.64 7.46 1.77
N ASP A 99 -3.93 7.62 3.05
CA ASP A 99 -5.27 7.57 3.62
C ASP A 99 -6.13 6.40 3.09
N PHE A 100 -7.46 6.61 3.00
CA PHE A 100 -8.39 5.64 2.41
C PHE A 100 -8.17 5.44 0.90
N LYS A 101 -7.58 6.42 0.19
CA LYS A 101 -7.30 6.35 -1.25
C LYS A 101 -6.33 5.20 -1.55
N GLY A 102 -5.27 5.04 -0.74
CA GLY A 102 -4.32 3.94 -0.86
C GLY A 102 -4.98 2.57 -0.65
N ILE A 103 -5.90 2.45 0.33
CA ILE A 103 -6.66 1.22 0.57
C ILE A 103 -7.54 0.89 -0.62
N LEU A 104 -8.25 1.88 -1.18
CA LEU A 104 -9.08 1.69 -2.37
C LEU A 104 -8.25 1.28 -3.59
N ALA A 105 -7.09 1.91 -3.82
CA ALA A 105 -6.19 1.55 -4.90
C ALA A 105 -5.74 0.08 -4.81
N ILE A 106 -5.25 -0.35 -3.64
CA ILE A 106 -4.83 -1.74 -3.41
C ILE A 106 -6.00 -2.70 -3.61
N THR A 107 -7.18 -2.36 -3.09
CA THR A 107 -8.40 -3.18 -3.18
C THR A 107 -8.84 -3.36 -4.64
N VAL A 108 -8.94 -2.28 -5.40
CA VAL A 108 -9.35 -2.33 -6.80
C VAL A 108 -8.35 -3.12 -7.64
N LEU A 109 -7.06 -2.89 -7.47
CA LEU A 109 -6.02 -3.68 -8.14
C LEU A 109 -6.11 -5.18 -7.78
N TYR A 110 -6.52 -5.52 -6.54
CA TYR A 110 -6.74 -6.89 -6.13
C TYR A 110 -7.99 -7.50 -6.77
N LEU A 111 -9.08 -6.79 -6.80
CA LEU A 111 -10.35 -7.27 -7.40
C LEU A 111 -10.20 -7.58 -8.90
N PHE A 112 -9.40 -6.79 -9.61
CA PHE A 112 -9.13 -7.01 -11.04
C PHE A 112 -7.90 -7.88 -11.33
N ARG A 113 -7.26 -8.49 -10.33
CA ARG A 113 -5.98 -9.24 -10.45
C ARG A 113 -5.95 -10.32 -11.53
N ASN A 114 -7.10 -10.92 -11.83
CA ASN A 114 -7.22 -12.00 -12.83
C ASN A 114 -7.48 -11.47 -14.25
N ARG A 115 -7.61 -10.15 -14.43
CA ARG A 115 -7.92 -9.50 -15.71
C ARG A 115 -6.91 -8.36 -15.96
N LYS A 116 -5.74 -8.70 -16.49
CA LYS A 116 -4.62 -7.76 -16.68
C LYS A 116 -5.05 -6.41 -17.27
N LYS A 117 -5.82 -6.42 -18.39
CA LYS A 117 -6.29 -5.17 -19.02
C LYS A 117 -7.18 -4.33 -18.08
N ALA A 118 -8.14 -4.97 -17.39
CA ALA A 118 -9.04 -4.29 -16.48
C ALA A 118 -8.27 -3.75 -15.25
N GLN A 119 -7.34 -4.53 -14.69
CA GLN A 119 -6.49 -4.12 -13.58
C GLN A 119 -5.67 -2.88 -13.94
N MET A 120 -5.12 -2.83 -15.14
CA MET A 120 -4.33 -1.70 -15.61
C MET A 120 -5.17 -0.43 -15.77
N TRP A 121 -6.30 -0.52 -16.47
CA TRP A 121 -7.17 0.65 -16.64
C TRP A 121 -7.73 1.13 -15.30
N ALA A 122 -8.14 0.21 -14.43
CA ALA A 122 -8.60 0.56 -13.08
C ALA A 122 -7.48 1.26 -12.27
N GLY A 123 -6.24 0.78 -12.37
CA GLY A 123 -5.09 1.43 -11.75
C GLY A 123 -4.85 2.83 -12.29
N VAL A 124 -4.80 3.01 -13.61
CA VAL A 124 -4.64 4.33 -14.25
C VAL A 124 -5.73 5.28 -13.78
N ILE A 125 -7.01 4.87 -13.83
CA ILE A 125 -8.14 5.71 -13.42
C ILE A 125 -8.00 6.13 -11.95
N ILE A 126 -7.69 5.20 -11.04
CA ILE A 126 -7.54 5.51 -9.62
C ILE A 126 -6.42 6.53 -9.40
N PHE A 127 -5.25 6.33 -10.00
CA PHE A 127 -4.14 7.28 -9.82
C PHE A 127 -4.40 8.64 -10.48
N LEU A 128 -5.17 8.70 -11.56
CA LEU A 128 -5.63 9.97 -12.13
C LEU A 128 -6.65 10.70 -11.26
N LEU A 129 -7.38 9.99 -10.40
CA LEU A 129 -8.33 10.55 -9.45
C LEU A 129 -7.69 10.89 -8.08
N MET A 130 -6.42 10.53 -7.88
CA MET A 130 -5.63 10.93 -6.71
C MET A 130 -5.11 12.37 -6.86
N ASP A 131 -4.34 12.81 -5.87
CA ASP A 131 -3.78 14.16 -5.88
C ASP A 131 -2.77 14.35 -7.04
N SER A 132 -2.48 15.60 -7.36
CA SER A 132 -1.73 15.96 -8.58
C SER A 132 -0.34 15.32 -8.71
N LEU A 133 0.33 15.01 -7.60
CA LEU A 133 1.63 14.34 -7.63
C LEU A 133 1.50 12.84 -7.90
N GLU A 134 0.49 12.18 -7.31
CA GLU A 134 0.23 10.76 -7.53
C GLU A 134 -0.25 10.46 -8.95
N MET A 135 -0.84 11.43 -9.64
CA MET A 135 -1.25 11.30 -11.03
C MET A 135 -0.08 10.84 -11.92
N PHE A 136 1.15 11.31 -11.65
CA PHE A 136 2.33 10.89 -12.41
C PHE A 136 2.66 9.41 -12.22
N ALA A 137 2.24 8.80 -11.10
CA ALA A 137 2.40 7.36 -10.89
C ALA A 137 1.58 6.52 -11.89
N ALA A 138 0.55 7.10 -12.52
CA ALA A 138 -0.18 6.44 -13.60
C ALA A 138 0.74 6.05 -14.77
N LEU A 139 1.83 6.79 -15.02
CA LEU A 139 2.82 6.47 -16.05
C LEU A 139 3.52 5.12 -15.78
N SER A 140 3.62 4.69 -14.51
CA SER A 140 4.21 3.39 -14.16
C SER A 140 3.43 2.22 -14.75
N PHE A 141 2.13 2.38 -15.03
CA PHE A 141 1.31 1.35 -15.65
C PHE A 141 1.74 1.03 -17.09
N ILE A 142 2.43 1.93 -17.77
CA ILE A 142 3.07 1.64 -19.06
C ILE A 142 4.13 0.54 -18.90
N LEU A 143 4.96 0.65 -17.86
CA LEU A 143 5.98 -0.36 -17.55
C LEU A 143 5.34 -1.67 -17.07
N ILE A 144 4.29 -1.58 -16.24
CA ILE A 144 3.55 -2.74 -15.75
C ILE A 144 2.86 -3.48 -16.90
N TRP A 145 2.48 -2.79 -17.99
CA TRP A 145 1.93 -3.44 -19.18
C TRP A 145 2.87 -4.48 -19.79
N PHE A 146 4.17 -4.19 -19.83
CA PHE A 146 5.19 -5.10 -20.34
C PHE A 146 5.62 -6.17 -19.35
N TYR A 147 5.10 -6.12 -18.09
CA TYR A 147 5.43 -7.11 -17.09
C TYR A 147 4.91 -8.51 -17.48
N ASN A 148 5.81 -9.48 -17.51
CA ASN A 148 5.55 -10.85 -17.94
C ASN A 148 5.01 -11.78 -16.85
N GLY A 149 4.76 -11.27 -15.63
CA GLY A 149 4.27 -12.05 -14.49
C GLY A 149 5.34 -12.91 -13.80
N THR A 150 6.57 -12.97 -14.29
CA THR A 150 7.62 -13.77 -13.67
C THR A 150 8.26 -13.03 -12.49
N ARG A 151 8.71 -13.81 -11.49
CA ARG A 151 9.44 -13.23 -10.37
C ARG A 151 10.90 -13.06 -10.76
N GLY A 152 11.38 -11.81 -10.83
CA GLY A 152 12.79 -11.51 -11.05
C GLY A 152 13.69 -11.96 -9.88
N ARG A 153 15.00 -11.89 -10.07
CA ARG A 153 15.97 -12.08 -8.98
C ARG A 153 15.82 -10.90 -8.01
N GLN A 154 15.35 -11.17 -6.81
CA GLN A 154 15.10 -10.12 -5.82
C GLN A 154 15.74 -10.47 -4.49
N ASN A 155 16.49 -9.51 -3.94
CA ASN A 155 16.78 -9.49 -2.52
C ASN A 155 15.66 -8.69 -1.81
N LYS A 156 14.72 -9.41 -1.20
CA LYS A 156 13.57 -8.80 -0.52
C LYS A 156 13.96 -7.78 0.54
N TYR A 157 15.08 -8.02 1.26
CA TYR A 157 15.53 -7.11 2.31
C TYR A 157 16.05 -5.79 1.73
N PHE A 158 16.71 -5.83 0.57
CA PHE A 158 17.13 -4.62 -0.12
C PHE A 158 15.96 -3.67 -0.38
N PHE A 159 14.84 -4.18 -0.90
CA PHE A 159 13.66 -3.35 -1.17
C PHE A 159 12.99 -2.81 0.10
N TYR A 160 12.98 -3.58 1.18
CA TYR A 160 12.46 -3.09 2.45
C TYR A 160 13.34 -2.00 3.07
N PHE A 161 14.66 -2.18 3.05
CA PHE A 161 15.61 -1.19 3.58
C PHE A 161 15.75 0.05 2.70
N PHE A 162 15.50 -0.07 1.40
CA PHE A 162 15.59 1.05 0.47
C PHE A 162 14.76 2.25 0.92
N TYR A 163 13.51 2.01 1.33
CA TYR A 163 12.60 3.08 1.73
C TYR A 163 13.11 3.89 2.94
N PRO A 164 13.38 3.30 4.12
CA PRO A 164 13.91 4.08 5.24
C PRO A 164 15.30 4.66 4.95
N ALA A 165 16.15 3.96 4.21
CA ALA A 165 17.50 4.43 3.91
C ALA A 165 17.52 5.65 2.98
N HIS A 166 16.70 5.66 1.92
CA HIS A 166 16.66 6.82 1.02
C HIS A 166 16.03 8.05 1.68
N LEU A 167 15.01 7.89 2.53
CA LEU A 167 14.45 9.01 3.31
C LEU A 167 15.48 9.61 4.25
N LEU A 168 16.23 8.76 4.95
CA LEU A 168 17.30 9.22 5.83
C LEU A 168 18.41 9.94 5.03
N LEU A 169 18.79 9.41 3.86
CA LEU A 169 19.77 10.04 2.98
C LEU A 169 19.29 11.41 2.50
N LEU A 170 18.05 11.50 2.05
CA LEU A 170 17.47 12.78 1.61
C LEU A 170 17.42 13.79 2.75
N TRP A 171 17.01 13.37 3.94
CA TRP A 171 17.03 14.22 5.12
C TRP A 171 18.45 14.73 5.43
N LEU A 172 19.47 13.86 5.41
CA LEU A 172 20.87 14.26 5.63
C LEU A 172 21.35 15.26 4.58
N VAL A 173 20.97 15.09 3.32
CA VAL A 173 21.27 16.06 2.25
C VAL A 173 20.63 17.41 2.55
N CYS A 174 19.34 17.43 2.94
CA CYS A 174 18.64 18.66 3.32
C CYS A 174 19.31 19.35 4.52
N VAL A 175 19.74 18.59 5.53
CA VAL A 175 20.51 19.13 6.67
C VAL A 175 21.82 19.76 6.21
N ALA A 176 22.57 19.05 5.37
CA ALA A 176 23.87 19.54 4.85
C ALA A 176 23.70 20.80 3.98
N MET A 177 22.57 20.95 3.29
CA MET A 177 22.24 22.13 2.48
C MET A 177 21.63 23.29 3.31
N GLY A 178 21.45 23.12 4.63
CA GLY A 178 20.79 24.12 5.48
C GLY A 178 19.28 24.27 5.27
N ILE A 179 18.63 23.28 4.63
CA ILE A 179 17.19 23.27 4.31
C ILE A 179 16.40 22.49 5.39
N ALA A 180 17.09 21.88 6.36
CA ALA A 180 16.45 21.08 7.41
C ALA A 180 15.57 21.95 8.30
N GLY A 181 14.31 21.59 8.40
CA GLY A 181 13.31 22.27 9.22
C GLY A 181 12.17 22.94 8.44
N ILE A 182 12.09 22.73 7.13
CA ILE A 182 10.86 23.09 6.39
C ILE A 182 9.82 22.03 6.77
N PRO A 183 8.73 22.40 7.50
CA PRO A 183 7.65 21.46 7.74
C PRO A 183 7.08 21.10 6.37
N ALA A 184 7.11 19.82 6.03
CA ALA A 184 6.28 19.33 4.95
C ALA A 184 4.83 19.57 5.37
N ILE A 185 4.12 20.19 4.50
CA ILE A 185 2.74 20.67 4.48
C ILE A 185 1.76 19.73 5.18
#